data_e85c7a2dbf1da9d7cc3214ff8a7f34dc
#
_entry.id   e85c7a2dbf1da9d7cc3214ff8a7f34dc
#
_cell.length_a   1.000
_cell.length_b   1.000
_cell.length_c   1.000
_cell.angle_alpha   90.00
_cell.angle_beta   90.00
_cell.angle_gamma   90.00
#
_symmetry.space_group_name_H-M   'P 1'
#
loop_
_entity.id
_entity.type
_entity.pdbx_description
1 polymer ?
#
loop_
_entity_poly.entity_id
_entity_poly.type
_entity_poly.pdbx_seq_one_letter_code
_entity_poly.pdbx_strand_id
1 'polypeptide(L)'
;QTDPNSVREVPHQKKPSDDVLKARMERALQEEEYAASLAADRAKREERARIERERAAAEERAREKERERTRIRESLPAEPAADAADVVAVKFRLPSGKMLLRRFRASEPLSVLRDFLRSEGYDGDQFRVLNSTVPKKDVTLLESSLSFSQLSWPAREQLTVEARQ
;
A
#
# COMPACT_ATOMS: atom_id res chain seq x y z
N GLN A 1 -29.48 -62.86 61.71
CA GLN A 1 -30.66 -62.32 61.09
C GLN A 1 -30.37 -60.87 60.76
N THR A 2 -30.00 -60.59 59.52
CA THR A 2 -29.71 -59.26 58.98
C THR A 2 -31.01 -58.71 58.41
N ASP A 3 -31.39 -57.54 58.83
CA ASP A 3 -32.57 -56.83 58.39
C ASP A 3 -32.29 -56.14 57.10
N PRO A 4 -32.97 -56.45 55.96
CA PRO A 4 -32.72 -55.89 54.70
C PRO A 4 -33.71 -54.76 54.32
N ASN A 5 -33.79 -53.71 55.08
CA ASN A 5 -34.59 -52.55 54.67
C ASN A 5 -34.09 -51.24 55.25
N SER A 6 -32.84 -50.90 54.92
CA SER A 6 -32.36 -49.53 55.12
C SER A 6 -32.52 -48.82 53.79
N VAL A 7 -33.71 -48.34 53.54
CA VAL A 7 -33.97 -47.39 52.44
C VAL A 7 -33.32 -46.07 52.85
N ARG A 8 -32.17 -45.73 52.24
CA ARG A 8 -31.58 -44.38 52.33
C ARG A 8 -32.55 -43.40 51.71
N GLU A 9 -33.22 -42.63 52.53
CA GLU A 9 -33.99 -41.48 52.11
C GLU A 9 -33.05 -40.53 51.38
N VAL A 10 -33.23 -40.35 50.06
CA VAL A 10 -32.62 -39.32 49.29
C VAL A 10 -33.24 -37.98 49.73
N PRO A 11 -32.46 -36.99 50.17
CA PRO A 11 -33.03 -35.74 50.62
C PRO A 11 -33.77 -35.07 49.48
N HIS A 12 -35.10 -34.91 49.63
CA HIS A 12 -35.92 -34.17 48.72
C HIS A 12 -35.38 -32.71 48.66
N GLN A 13 -34.70 -32.37 47.57
CA GLN A 13 -34.31 -30.99 47.28
C GLN A 13 -35.58 -30.16 47.17
N LYS A 14 -35.80 -29.27 48.17
CA LYS A 14 -36.92 -28.31 48.12
C LYS A 14 -36.76 -27.48 46.85
N LYS A 15 -37.81 -27.45 46.02
CA LYS A 15 -37.82 -26.56 44.85
C LYS A 15 -37.58 -25.12 45.33
N PRO A 16 -36.71 -24.37 44.63
CA PRO A 16 -36.44 -22.98 45.00
C PRO A 16 -37.75 -22.15 44.92
N SER A 17 -37.93 -21.20 45.81
CA SER A 17 -39.09 -20.31 45.77
C SER A 17 -39.03 -19.42 44.50
N ASP A 18 -40.19 -18.96 44.02
CA ASP A 18 -40.29 -18.10 42.86
C ASP A 18 -39.42 -16.85 42.96
N ASP A 19 -39.25 -16.29 44.16
CA ASP A 19 -38.39 -15.13 44.39
C ASP A 19 -36.90 -15.45 44.20
N VAL A 20 -36.46 -16.65 44.58
CA VAL A 20 -35.09 -17.12 44.37
C VAL A 20 -34.84 -17.35 42.86
N LEU A 21 -35.83 -17.85 42.15
CA LEU A 21 -35.71 -18.02 40.69
C LEU A 21 -35.64 -16.66 39.96
N LYS A 22 -36.48 -15.69 40.34
CA LYS A 22 -36.42 -14.33 39.81
C LYS A 22 -35.08 -13.67 40.05
N ALA A 23 -34.58 -13.72 41.28
CA ALA A 23 -33.27 -13.16 41.63
C ALA A 23 -32.09 -13.80 40.86
N ARG A 24 -32.18 -15.12 40.56
CA ARG A 24 -31.19 -15.80 39.69
C ARG A 24 -31.26 -15.34 38.24
N MET A 25 -32.47 -15.17 37.71
CA MET A 25 -32.67 -14.69 36.34
C MET A 25 -32.17 -13.25 36.18
N GLU A 26 -32.45 -12.37 37.13
CA GLU A 26 -31.96 -10.99 37.15
C GLU A 26 -30.43 -10.92 37.18
N ARG A 27 -29.79 -11.73 38.02
CA ARG A 27 -28.31 -11.81 38.04
C ARG A 27 -27.74 -12.33 36.73
N ALA A 28 -28.33 -13.38 36.16
CA ALA A 28 -27.88 -13.94 34.89
C ALA A 28 -27.99 -12.89 33.76
N LEU A 29 -29.06 -12.12 33.74
CA LEU A 29 -29.23 -11.04 32.74
C LEU A 29 -28.18 -9.93 32.93
N GLN A 30 -27.94 -9.52 34.20
CA GLN A 30 -26.89 -8.52 34.49
C GLN A 30 -25.51 -9.01 34.12
N GLU A 31 -25.18 -10.28 34.37
CA GLU A 31 -23.91 -10.88 33.98
C GLU A 31 -23.75 -10.94 32.46
N GLU A 32 -24.82 -11.28 31.74
CA GLU A 32 -24.84 -11.28 30.29
C GLU A 32 -24.62 -9.88 29.71
N GLU A 33 -25.35 -8.87 30.22
CA GLU A 33 -25.18 -7.48 29.79
C GLU A 33 -23.77 -6.96 30.05
N TYR A 34 -23.22 -7.27 31.22
CA TYR A 34 -21.83 -6.92 31.57
C TYR A 34 -20.82 -7.59 30.64
N ALA A 35 -20.98 -8.89 30.40
CA ALA A 35 -20.11 -9.64 29.50
C ALA A 35 -20.19 -9.08 28.02
N ALA A 36 -21.39 -8.75 27.57
CA ALA A 36 -21.59 -8.14 26.26
C ALA A 36 -20.92 -6.76 26.16
N SER A 37 -21.05 -5.92 27.18
CA SER A 37 -20.39 -4.62 27.25
C SER A 37 -18.87 -4.74 27.22
N LEU A 38 -18.32 -5.68 28.01
CA LEU A 38 -16.89 -5.94 28.03
C LEU A 38 -16.35 -6.47 26.70
N ALA A 39 -17.11 -7.36 26.03
CA ALA A 39 -16.77 -7.86 24.71
C ALA A 39 -16.78 -6.74 23.67
N ALA A 40 -17.79 -5.85 23.71
CA ALA A 40 -17.86 -4.69 22.83
C ALA A 40 -16.69 -3.72 23.03
N ASP A 41 -16.29 -3.48 24.27
CA ASP A 41 -15.15 -2.61 24.55
C ASP A 41 -13.81 -3.23 24.10
N ARG A 42 -13.64 -4.54 24.25
CA ARG A 42 -12.48 -5.26 23.70
C ARG A 42 -12.43 -5.14 22.18
N ALA A 43 -13.54 -5.41 21.50
CA ALA A 43 -13.63 -5.31 20.06
C ALA A 43 -13.29 -3.89 19.56
N LYS A 44 -13.78 -2.84 20.24
CA LYS A 44 -13.43 -1.44 19.92
C LYS A 44 -11.94 -1.16 20.10
N ARG A 45 -11.32 -1.67 21.16
CA ARG A 45 -9.88 -1.49 21.41
C ARG A 45 -9.05 -2.22 20.36
N GLU A 46 -9.42 -3.45 20.01
CA GLU A 46 -8.74 -4.23 18.97
C GLU A 46 -8.84 -3.56 17.61
N GLU A 47 -10.02 -3.07 17.26
CA GLU A 47 -10.23 -2.34 16.01
C GLU A 47 -9.39 -1.05 15.94
N ARG A 48 -9.38 -0.26 17.03
CA ARG A 48 -8.52 0.95 17.08
C ARG A 48 -7.04 0.59 16.94
N ALA A 49 -6.59 -0.46 17.63
CA ALA A 49 -5.21 -0.92 17.55
C ALA A 49 -4.86 -1.46 16.15
N ARG A 50 -5.82 -2.08 15.45
CA ARG A 50 -5.65 -2.51 14.06
C ARG A 50 -5.49 -1.31 13.13
N ILE A 51 -6.40 -0.34 13.20
CA ILE A 51 -6.35 0.88 12.40
C ILE A 51 -5.04 1.64 12.64
N GLU A 52 -4.60 1.76 13.87
CA GLU A 52 -3.35 2.45 14.21
C GLU A 52 -2.13 1.73 13.59
N ARG A 53 -2.08 0.40 13.68
CA ARG A 53 -1.02 -0.40 13.05
C ARG A 53 -1.02 -0.27 11.53
N GLU A 54 -2.20 -0.28 10.90
CA GLU A 54 -2.33 -0.10 9.45
C GLU A 54 -1.85 1.30 9.02
N ARG A 55 -2.20 2.34 9.76
CA ARG A 55 -1.73 3.71 9.52
C ARG A 55 -0.21 3.81 9.66
N ALA A 56 0.34 3.31 10.76
CA ALA A 56 1.80 3.31 10.99
C ALA A 56 2.55 2.56 9.88
N ALA A 57 2.04 1.40 9.46
CA ALA A 57 2.61 0.64 8.35
C ALA A 57 2.50 1.36 7.00
N ALA A 58 1.41 2.09 6.76
CA ALA A 58 1.24 2.90 5.55
C ALA A 58 2.20 4.09 5.53
N GLU A 59 2.37 4.78 6.68
CA GLU A 59 3.33 5.87 6.81
C GLU A 59 4.77 5.41 6.59
N GLU A 60 5.15 4.28 7.18
CA GLU A 60 6.51 3.74 7.00
C GLU A 60 6.78 3.36 5.54
N ARG A 61 5.81 2.73 4.86
CA ARG A 61 5.91 2.46 3.42
C ARG A 61 6.02 3.74 2.58
N ALA A 62 5.30 4.79 2.94
CA ALA A 62 5.39 6.08 2.26
C ALA A 62 6.76 6.73 2.46
N ARG A 63 7.31 6.69 3.68
CA ARG A 63 8.65 7.18 4.00
C ARG A 63 9.74 6.41 3.24
N GLU A 64 9.61 5.08 3.17
CA GLU A 64 10.59 4.25 2.44
C GLU A 64 10.57 4.57 0.94
N LYS A 65 9.39 4.70 0.34
CA LYS A 65 9.26 5.13 -1.06
C LYS A 65 9.90 6.51 -1.31
N GLU A 66 9.72 7.45 -0.40
CA GLU A 66 10.32 8.77 -0.56
C GLU A 66 11.85 8.75 -0.38
N ARG A 67 12.36 7.95 0.55
CA ARG A 67 13.82 7.71 0.68
C ARG A 67 14.40 7.13 -0.59
N GLU A 68 13.72 6.14 -1.18
CA GLU A 68 14.16 5.52 -2.44
C GLU A 68 14.16 6.53 -3.60
N ARG A 69 13.11 7.34 -3.72
CA ARG A 69 13.07 8.43 -4.71
C ARG A 69 14.21 9.42 -4.54
N THR A 70 14.51 9.80 -3.31
CA THR A 70 15.62 10.71 -2.99
C THR A 70 16.95 10.09 -3.39
N ARG A 71 17.20 8.82 -3.05
CA ARG A 71 18.43 8.11 -3.47
C ARG A 71 18.58 8.09 -4.99
N ILE A 72 17.50 7.74 -5.70
CA ILE A 72 17.53 7.73 -7.17
C ILE A 72 17.84 9.12 -7.70
N ARG A 73 17.17 10.17 -7.17
CA ARG A 73 17.40 11.56 -7.59
C ARG A 73 18.84 12.00 -7.39
N GLU A 74 19.44 11.63 -6.26
CA GLU A 74 20.85 11.94 -5.95
C GLU A 74 21.85 11.17 -6.83
N SER A 75 21.45 9.98 -7.31
CA SER A 75 22.29 9.15 -8.19
C SER A 75 22.19 9.55 -9.66
N LEU A 76 21.21 10.37 -10.05
CA LEU A 76 21.04 10.78 -11.43
C LEU A 76 22.23 11.65 -11.90
N PRO A 77 22.70 11.44 -13.14
CA PRO A 77 23.66 12.35 -13.75
C PRO A 77 23.14 13.79 -13.78
N ALA A 78 24.06 14.75 -13.70
CA ALA A 78 23.70 16.16 -13.82
C ALA A 78 23.08 16.44 -15.21
N GLU A 79 22.02 17.22 -15.23
CA GLU A 79 21.36 17.62 -16.46
C GLU A 79 22.33 18.44 -17.34
N PRO A 80 22.55 18.07 -18.61
CA PRO A 80 23.44 18.83 -19.48
C PRO A 80 22.88 20.22 -19.77
N ALA A 81 23.76 21.18 -20.03
CA ALA A 81 23.39 22.53 -20.45
C ALA A 81 22.61 22.48 -21.79
N ALA A 82 21.77 23.48 -22.03
CA ALA A 82 20.92 23.51 -23.23
C ALA A 82 21.69 23.62 -24.54
N ASP A 83 22.87 24.20 -24.47
CA ASP A 83 23.81 24.42 -25.58
C ASP A 83 24.90 23.34 -25.69
N ALA A 84 24.88 22.34 -24.84
CA ALA A 84 25.84 21.24 -24.90
C ALA A 84 25.62 20.42 -26.16
N ALA A 85 26.73 19.92 -26.75
CA ALA A 85 26.68 18.99 -27.86
C ALA A 85 26.03 17.66 -27.43
N ASP A 86 25.40 16.98 -28.37
CA ASP A 86 24.81 15.64 -28.15
C ASP A 86 23.75 15.57 -27.02
N VAL A 87 22.90 16.59 -26.95
CA VAL A 87 21.80 16.66 -26.01
C VAL A 87 20.51 16.17 -26.63
N VAL A 88 19.79 15.33 -25.90
CA VAL A 88 18.43 14.89 -26.19
C VAL A 88 17.49 15.55 -25.18
N ALA A 89 16.55 16.36 -25.67
CA ALA A 89 15.53 16.99 -24.84
C ALA A 89 14.24 16.18 -24.86
N VAL A 90 13.81 15.69 -23.70
CA VAL A 90 12.60 14.89 -23.55
C VAL A 90 11.57 15.64 -22.74
N LYS A 91 10.39 15.78 -23.29
CA LYS A 91 9.23 16.40 -22.65
C LYS A 91 8.25 15.31 -22.23
N PHE A 92 7.97 15.22 -20.96
CA PHE A 92 7.06 14.22 -20.39
C PHE A 92 5.70 14.86 -20.10
N ARG A 93 4.65 14.29 -20.66
CA ARG A 93 3.28 14.58 -20.28
C ARG A 93 2.83 13.57 -19.23
N LEU A 94 2.60 14.04 -18.00
CA LEU A 94 2.22 13.22 -16.86
C LEU A 94 0.71 12.95 -16.83
N PRO A 95 0.25 11.89 -16.13
CA PRO A 95 -1.18 11.60 -15.96
C PRO A 95 -1.96 12.75 -15.31
N SER A 96 -1.30 13.56 -14.48
CA SER A 96 -1.87 14.77 -13.86
C SER A 96 -2.08 15.93 -14.84
N GLY A 97 -1.65 15.80 -16.09
CA GLY A 97 -1.60 16.88 -17.09
C GLY A 97 -0.38 17.79 -16.98
N LYS A 98 0.44 17.66 -15.92
CA LYS A 98 1.69 18.40 -15.76
C LYS A 98 2.70 17.97 -16.83
N MET A 99 3.51 18.93 -17.26
CA MET A 99 4.61 18.70 -18.18
C MET A 99 5.93 18.82 -17.44
N LEU A 100 6.83 17.84 -17.66
CA LEU A 100 8.22 17.90 -17.22
C LEU A 100 9.12 17.96 -18.45
N LEU A 101 10.21 18.67 -18.35
CA LEU A 101 11.25 18.70 -19.36
C LEU A 101 12.57 18.31 -18.71
N ARG A 102 13.31 17.37 -19.32
CA ARG A 102 14.67 17.02 -18.93
C ARG A 102 15.52 16.77 -20.15
N ARG A 103 16.78 17.17 -20.07
CA ARG A 103 17.82 16.91 -21.05
C ARG A 103 18.69 15.76 -20.61
N PHE A 104 19.06 14.95 -21.57
CA PHE A 104 19.95 13.79 -21.40
C PHE A 104 21.10 13.93 -22.39
N ARG A 105 22.26 13.33 -22.09
CA ARG A 105 23.30 13.16 -23.08
C ARG A 105 22.94 12.00 -24.01
N ALA A 106 23.20 12.15 -25.29
CA ALA A 106 22.92 11.07 -26.26
C ALA A 106 23.67 9.78 -25.95
N SER A 107 24.80 9.86 -25.25
CA SER A 107 25.61 8.72 -24.78
C SER A 107 25.06 8.05 -23.50
N GLU A 108 24.15 8.69 -22.78
CA GLU A 108 23.54 8.10 -21.58
C GLU A 108 22.62 6.95 -21.94
N PRO A 109 22.56 5.89 -21.11
CA PRO A 109 21.65 4.79 -21.35
C PRO A 109 20.21 5.19 -21.03
N LEU A 110 19.24 4.53 -21.65
CA LEU A 110 17.81 4.75 -21.42
C LEU A 110 17.40 4.52 -19.97
N SER A 111 18.18 3.75 -19.20
CA SER A 111 17.96 3.56 -17.75
C SER A 111 17.91 4.90 -16.99
N VAL A 112 18.70 5.90 -17.41
CA VAL A 112 18.71 7.23 -16.76
C VAL A 112 17.35 7.92 -16.91
N LEU A 113 16.67 7.78 -18.04
CA LEU A 113 15.30 8.28 -18.26
C LEU A 113 14.31 7.56 -17.32
N ARG A 114 14.44 6.25 -17.19
CA ARG A 114 13.58 5.46 -16.27
C ARG A 114 13.79 5.85 -14.82
N ASP A 115 15.05 6.01 -14.42
CA ASP A 115 15.40 6.42 -13.05
C ASP A 115 14.90 7.83 -12.74
N PHE A 116 14.96 8.73 -13.72
CA PHE A 116 14.34 10.05 -13.58
C PHE A 116 12.84 9.94 -13.33
N LEU A 117 12.10 9.17 -14.13
CA LEU A 117 10.66 8.98 -13.92
C LEU A 117 10.34 8.32 -12.58
N ARG A 118 11.14 7.33 -12.15
CA ARG A 118 11.01 6.72 -10.81
C ARG A 118 11.22 7.74 -9.71
N SER A 119 12.21 8.63 -9.83
CA SER A 119 12.44 9.70 -8.85
C SER A 119 11.29 10.68 -8.76
N GLU A 120 10.53 10.87 -9.85
CA GLU A 120 9.31 11.68 -9.90
C GLU A 120 8.04 10.90 -9.47
N GLY A 121 8.19 9.60 -9.18
CA GLY A 121 7.11 8.75 -8.68
C GLY A 121 6.38 7.93 -9.74
N TYR A 122 6.93 7.85 -10.94
CA TYR A 122 6.35 7.08 -12.05
C TYR A 122 7.19 5.84 -12.32
N ASP A 123 6.92 4.77 -11.59
CA ASP A 123 7.60 3.48 -11.77
C ASP A 123 7.04 2.71 -12.97
N GLY A 124 7.93 2.05 -13.72
CA GLY A 124 7.58 1.24 -14.89
C GLY A 124 6.62 0.08 -14.61
N ASP A 125 6.52 -0.38 -13.36
CA ASP A 125 5.56 -1.42 -12.97
C ASP A 125 4.11 -0.89 -12.98
N GLN A 126 3.91 0.36 -12.63
CA GLN A 126 2.58 0.99 -12.54
C GLN A 126 2.26 1.88 -13.74
N PHE A 127 3.28 2.33 -14.47
CA PHE A 127 3.14 3.28 -15.57
C PHE A 127 3.83 2.77 -16.84
N ARG A 128 3.24 3.09 -17.97
CA ARG A 128 3.88 2.95 -19.30
C ARG A 128 4.22 4.32 -19.84
N VAL A 129 5.22 4.35 -20.70
CA VAL A 129 5.71 5.59 -21.32
C VAL A 129 5.64 5.45 -22.83
N LEU A 130 4.77 6.21 -23.45
CA LEU A 130 4.50 6.14 -24.88
C LEU A 130 5.18 7.30 -25.61
N ASN A 131 5.81 6.99 -26.73
CA ASN A 131 6.36 8.02 -27.61
C ASN A 131 5.26 8.68 -28.48
N SER A 132 5.65 9.71 -29.24
CA SER A 132 4.72 10.45 -30.12
C SER A 132 4.56 9.84 -31.52
N THR A 133 5.25 8.75 -31.81
CA THR A 133 5.19 8.11 -33.15
C THR A 133 3.85 7.37 -33.38
N VAL A 134 3.54 7.13 -34.66
CA VAL A 134 2.38 6.33 -35.05
C VAL A 134 2.88 5.07 -35.77
N PRO A 135 2.59 3.86 -35.26
CA PRO A 135 1.92 3.55 -33.97
C PRO A 135 2.78 3.94 -32.78
N LYS A 136 2.12 4.32 -31.65
CA LYS A 136 2.80 4.62 -30.39
C LYS A 136 3.55 3.40 -29.86
N LYS A 137 4.77 3.60 -29.43
CA LYS A 137 5.61 2.55 -28.84
C LYS A 137 5.79 2.80 -27.35
N ASP A 138 5.71 1.73 -26.56
CA ASP A 138 6.04 1.79 -25.14
C ASP A 138 7.56 1.78 -24.96
N VAL A 139 8.09 2.91 -24.55
CA VAL A 139 9.53 3.12 -24.33
C VAL A 139 10.04 2.26 -23.15
N THR A 140 9.17 1.90 -22.21
CA THR A 140 9.55 1.04 -21.08
C THR A 140 9.91 -0.39 -21.49
N LEU A 141 9.52 -0.82 -22.69
CA LEU A 141 9.85 -2.13 -23.24
C LEU A 141 11.18 -2.16 -24.02
N LEU A 142 11.78 -1.00 -24.26
CA LEU A 142 13.07 -0.92 -24.92
C LEU A 142 14.19 -1.39 -23.99
N GLU A 143 15.31 -1.83 -24.59
CA GLU A 143 16.50 -2.23 -23.84
C GLU A 143 17.11 -1.02 -23.12
N SER A 144 17.08 -1.06 -21.78
CA SER A 144 17.47 0.07 -20.92
C SER A 144 18.98 0.33 -20.89
N SER A 145 19.79 -0.63 -21.29
CA SER A 145 21.25 -0.53 -21.37
C SER A 145 21.74 0.23 -22.59
N LEU A 146 20.89 0.31 -23.63
CA LEU A 146 21.23 1.04 -24.84
C LEU A 146 21.16 2.55 -24.62
N SER A 147 22.10 3.28 -25.24
CA SER A 147 22.11 4.73 -25.21
C SER A 147 21.06 5.34 -26.13
N PHE A 148 20.73 6.62 -25.92
CA PHE A 148 19.83 7.35 -26.79
C PHE A 148 20.35 7.36 -28.24
N SER A 149 21.66 7.51 -28.45
CA SER A 149 22.27 7.45 -29.78
C SER A 149 22.14 6.07 -30.43
N GLN A 150 22.34 4.98 -29.70
CA GLN A 150 22.16 3.60 -30.21
C GLN A 150 20.70 3.32 -30.59
N LEU A 151 19.76 3.92 -29.89
CA LEU A 151 18.32 3.82 -30.18
C LEU A 151 17.86 4.77 -31.28
N SER A 152 18.77 5.54 -31.87
CA SER A 152 18.44 6.59 -32.87
C SER A 152 17.39 7.57 -32.35
N TRP A 153 17.53 7.97 -31.07
CA TRP A 153 16.57 8.83 -30.41
C TRP A 153 16.61 10.24 -31.04
N PRO A 154 15.45 10.86 -31.31
CA PRO A 154 15.44 12.21 -31.86
C PRO A 154 15.95 13.23 -30.82
N ALA A 155 16.57 14.32 -31.32
CA ALA A 155 17.09 15.38 -30.47
C ALA A 155 16.02 16.03 -29.55
N ARG A 156 14.75 15.95 -29.97
CA ARG A 156 13.60 16.39 -29.19
C ARG A 156 12.49 15.34 -29.30
N GLU A 157 11.97 14.89 -28.19
CA GLU A 157 10.89 13.90 -28.15
C GLU A 157 9.87 14.30 -27.08
N GLN A 158 8.61 13.98 -27.35
CA GLN A 158 7.55 14.09 -26.35
C GLN A 158 7.07 12.69 -25.98
N LEU A 159 7.08 12.40 -24.70
CA LEU A 159 6.60 11.15 -24.14
C LEU A 159 5.34 11.39 -23.31
N THR A 160 4.42 10.44 -23.36
CA THR A 160 3.22 10.44 -22.53
C THR A 160 3.32 9.33 -21.50
N VAL A 161 3.21 9.69 -20.23
CA VAL A 161 3.19 8.74 -19.11
C VAL A 161 1.73 8.41 -18.79
N GLU A 162 1.39 7.14 -18.83
CA GLU A 162 0.03 6.65 -18.57
C GLU A 162 0.06 5.53 -17.56
N ALA A 163 -0.95 5.44 -16.68
CA ALA A 163 -1.10 4.29 -15.79
C ALA A 163 -1.34 3.00 -16.58
N ARG A 164 -0.74 1.90 -16.14
CA ARG A 164 -1.06 0.58 -16.67
C ARG A 164 -2.44 0.16 -16.17
N GLN A 165 -3.27 -0.31 -17.06
CA GLN A 165 -4.58 -0.89 -16.71
C GLN A 165 -4.41 -2.35 -16.29
#